data_25a7ff3bfc500459984b9b3171dd3298
#
_entry.id   25a7ff3bfc500459984b9b3171dd3298
#
_cell.length_a   1.000
_cell.length_b   1.000
_cell.length_c   1.000
_cell.angle_alpha   90.00
_cell.angle_beta   90.00
_cell.angle_gamma   90.00
#
_symmetry.space_group_name_H-M   'P 1'
#
loop_
_entity.id
_entity.type
_entity.pdbx_description
1 polymer ?
#
loop_
_entity_poly.entity_id
_entity_poly.type
_entity_poly.pdbx_seq_one_letter_code
_entity_poly.pdbx_strand_id
1 'polypeptide(L)'
;MEVKFFRTFLSGFGIFLLSLGIAHAQSKPIKLTISTQKDMDAGRAKIDSLDNQLIKILGEREKIVQAIGVYKAKNHIAPLQEGRFKQVVRKTMAAGNKVGLSPEFIMELLNAIHKESLRIENAVKPGDSK
;
A
#
# COMPACT_ATOMS: atom_id res chain seq x y z
N MET A 1 -8.18 -64.94 -37.02
CA MET A 1 -7.56 -63.64 -37.20
C MET A 1 -8.07 -62.76 -36.05
N GLU A 2 -7.31 -62.72 -34.92
CA GLU A 2 -7.74 -62.07 -33.69
C GLU A 2 -7.28 -60.61 -33.71
N VAL A 3 -8.21 -59.68 -33.52
CA VAL A 3 -7.94 -58.25 -33.35
C VAL A 3 -7.86 -57.94 -31.88
N LYS A 4 -6.65 -57.70 -31.39
CA LYS A 4 -6.38 -57.32 -29.98
C LYS A 4 -6.80 -55.87 -29.76
N PHE A 5 -7.80 -55.65 -28.87
CA PHE A 5 -8.23 -54.36 -28.38
C PHE A 5 -7.15 -53.79 -27.42
N PHE A 6 -6.51 -52.69 -27.84
CA PHE A 6 -5.57 -51.94 -27.03
C PHE A 6 -6.36 -50.93 -26.16
N ARG A 7 -6.52 -51.23 -24.86
CA ARG A 7 -7.11 -50.27 -23.89
C ARG A 7 -6.05 -49.25 -23.53
N THR A 8 -6.18 -48.06 -24.05
CA THR A 8 -5.41 -46.87 -23.58
C THR A 8 -5.90 -46.41 -22.22
N PHE A 9 -5.04 -46.52 -21.24
CA PHE A 9 -5.26 -46.03 -19.88
C PHE A 9 -4.99 -44.52 -19.88
N LEU A 10 -6.05 -43.69 -19.86
CA LEU A 10 -5.95 -42.25 -19.75
C LEU A 10 -5.77 -41.88 -18.30
N SER A 11 -4.50 -41.67 -17.87
CA SER A 11 -4.16 -41.17 -16.55
C SER A 11 -4.58 -39.71 -16.44
N GLY A 12 -5.65 -39.45 -15.70
CA GLY A 12 -6.12 -38.09 -15.41
C GLY A 12 -5.20 -37.40 -14.41
N PHE A 13 -4.36 -36.50 -14.88
CA PHE A 13 -3.57 -35.60 -14.06
C PHE A 13 -4.46 -34.44 -13.60
N GLY A 14 -5.07 -34.60 -12.43
CA GLY A 14 -5.87 -33.56 -11.81
C GLY A 14 -4.98 -32.40 -11.35
N ILE A 15 -5.05 -31.29 -12.09
CA ILE A 15 -4.44 -30.03 -11.66
C ILE A 15 -5.31 -29.46 -10.53
N PHE A 16 -4.86 -29.65 -9.29
CA PHE A 16 -5.46 -29.03 -8.11
C PHE A 16 -5.00 -27.57 -8.07
N LEU A 17 -5.80 -26.68 -8.65
CA LEU A 17 -5.62 -25.22 -8.54
C LEU A 17 -5.92 -24.81 -7.10
N LEU A 18 -4.87 -24.65 -6.30
CA LEU A 18 -4.95 -24.01 -4.99
C LEU A 18 -5.21 -22.51 -5.22
N SER A 19 -6.47 -22.10 -5.24
CA SER A 19 -6.84 -20.69 -5.21
C SER A 19 -6.51 -20.12 -3.83
N LEU A 20 -5.33 -19.48 -3.70
CA LEU A 20 -5.07 -18.60 -2.56
C LEU A 20 -6.05 -17.42 -2.66
N GLY A 21 -7.17 -17.56 -1.96
CA GLY A 21 -8.08 -16.44 -1.72
C GLY A 21 -7.35 -15.39 -0.88
N ILE A 22 -6.91 -14.31 -1.51
CA ILE A 22 -6.50 -13.09 -0.81
C ILE A 22 -7.78 -12.56 -0.16
N ALA A 23 -7.97 -12.89 1.12
CA ALA A 23 -9.03 -12.30 1.94
C ALA A 23 -8.74 -10.81 2.05
N HIS A 24 -9.35 -10.02 1.17
CA HIS A 24 -9.47 -8.59 1.41
C HIS A 24 -10.31 -8.45 2.67
N ALA A 25 -9.66 -8.15 3.79
CA ALA A 25 -10.36 -7.76 5.00
C ALA A 25 -11.13 -6.47 4.69
N GLN A 26 -12.38 -6.63 4.25
CA GLN A 26 -13.32 -5.51 4.15
C GLN A 26 -13.54 -5.02 5.57
N SER A 27 -12.91 -3.93 5.93
CA SER A 27 -13.20 -3.23 7.18
C SER A 27 -14.66 -2.82 7.15
N LYS A 28 -15.48 -3.49 7.97
CA LYS A 28 -16.88 -3.09 8.16
C LYS A 28 -16.91 -1.62 8.57
N PRO A 29 -17.81 -0.81 8.01
CA PRO A 29 -17.93 0.58 8.42
C PRO A 29 -18.17 0.63 9.94
N ILE A 30 -17.32 1.34 10.65
CA ILE A 30 -17.43 1.51 12.10
C ILE A 30 -18.58 2.47 12.33
N LYS A 31 -19.76 1.93 12.67
CA LYS A 31 -20.87 2.75 13.12
C LYS A 31 -20.62 3.10 14.58
N LEU A 32 -19.89 4.20 14.82
CA LEU A 32 -19.62 4.69 16.16
C LEU A 32 -20.74 5.65 16.55
N THR A 33 -21.63 5.23 17.46
CA THR A 33 -22.61 6.11 18.09
C THR A 33 -22.00 6.61 19.41
N ILE A 34 -21.77 7.92 19.51
CA ILE A 34 -21.24 8.57 20.71
C ILE A 34 -22.44 9.18 21.45
N SER A 35 -22.78 8.62 22.61
CA SER A 35 -23.93 9.07 23.42
C SER A 35 -23.55 9.39 24.87
N THR A 36 -22.40 8.92 25.31
CA THR A 36 -21.91 9.10 26.66
C THR A 36 -20.47 9.57 26.68
N GLN A 37 -20.01 10.10 27.82
CA GLN A 37 -18.60 10.44 28.04
C GLN A 37 -17.69 9.23 27.79
N LYS A 38 -18.10 8.04 28.27
CA LYS A 38 -17.38 6.79 28.11
C LYS A 38 -17.22 6.44 26.62
N ASP A 39 -18.25 6.65 25.78
CA ASP A 39 -18.18 6.41 24.34
C ASP A 39 -17.19 7.37 23.68
N MET A 40 -17.18 8.64 24.11
CA MET A 40 -16.25 9.64 23.60
C MET A 40 -14.79 9.26 23.92
N ASP A 41 -14.51 8.81 25.14
CA ASP A 41 -13.17 8.41 25.55
C ASP A 41 -12.72 7.14 24.80
N ALA A 42 -13.62 6.18 24.60
CA ALA A 42 -13.35 5.01 23.76
C ALA A 42 -13.09 5.40 22.30
N GLY A 43 -13.83 6.38 21.77
CA GLY A 43 -13.61 6.92 20.43
C GLY A 43 -12.23 7.56 20.28
N ARG A 44 -11.81 8.37 21.26
CA ARG A 44 -10.46 8.99 21.27
C ARG A 44 -9.36 7.94 21.32
N ALA A 45 -9.47 6.94 22.21
CA ALA A 45 -8.50 5.84 22.26
C ALA A 45 -8.41 5.08 20.92
N LYS A 46 -9.52 4.96 20.20
CA LYS A 46 -9.51 4.37 18.86
C LYS A 46 -8.80 5.25 17.83
N ILE A 47 -8.98 6.58 17.90
CA ILE A 47 -8.24 7.53 17.05
C ILE A 47 -6.75 7.41 17.32
N ASP A 48 -6.31 7.45 18.58
CA ASP A 48 -4.90 7.30 18.96
C ASP A 48 -4.28 6.00 18.39
N SER A 49 -5.05 4.90 18.43
CA SER A 49 -4.62 3.63 17.83
C SER A 49 -4.45 3.70 16.32
N LEU A 50 -5.35 4.40 15.61
CA LEU A 50 -5.29 4.60 14.17
C LEU A 50 -4.13 5.53 13.78
N ASP A 51 -3.92 6.59 14.54
CA ASP A 51 -2.79 7.51 14.33
C ASP A 51 -1.44 6.79 14.49
N ASN A 52 -1.31 5.94 15.50
CA ASN A 52 -0.13 5.10 15.67
C ASN A 52 0.10 4.13 14.49
N GLN A 53 -0.97 3.57 13.91
CA GLN A 53 -0.87 2.74 12.71
C GLN A 53 -0.46 3.57 11.49
N LEU A 54 -1.03 4.76 11.32
CA LEU A 54 -0.68 5.68 10.24
C LEU A 54 0.81 6.04 10.28
N ILE A 55 1.33 6.40 11.45
CA ILE A 55 2.76 6.72 11.61
C ILE A 55 3.66 5.52 11.28
N LYS A 56 3.28 4.31 11.69
CA LYS A 56 4.02 3.08 11.31
C LYS A 56 4.04 2.88 9.80
N ILE A 57 2.89 3.01 9.14
CA ILE A 57 2.77 2.87 7.67
C ILE A 57 3.62 3.92 6.95
N LEU A 58 3.61 5.16 7.42
CA LEU A 58 4.47 6.21 6.87
C LEU A 58 5.95 5.87 7.06
N GLY A 59 6.35 5.39 8.24
CA GLY A 59 7.73 4.95 8.49
C GLY A 59 8.17 3.80 7.57
N GLU A 60 7.32 2.82 7.33
CA GLU A 60 7.59 1.72 6.37
C GLU A 60 7.72 2.25 4.94
N ARG A 61 6.84 3.16 4.55
CA ARG A 61 6.90 3.82 3.25
C ARG A 61 8.23 4.54 3.04
N GLU A 62 8.68 5.31 4.02
CA GLU A 62 9.91 6.09 3.90
C GLU A 62 11.17 5.21 3.87
N LYS A 63 11.17 4.02 4.46
CA LYS A 63 12.24 3.03 4.26
C LYS A 63 12.35 2.58 2.80
N ILE A 64 11.21 2.38 2.13
CA ILE A 64 11.17 2.06 0.70
C ILE A 64 11.69 3.23 -0.14
N VAL A 65 11.29 4.45 0.22
CA VAL A 65 11.79 5.69 -0.43
C VAL A 65 13.30 5.78 -0.30
N GLN A 66 13.86 5.51 0.87
CA GLN A 66 15.31 5.49 1.07
C GLN A 66 16.00 4.46 0.15
N ALA A 67 15.47 3.25 0.04
CA ALA A 67 16.01 2.22 -0.86
C ALA A 67 15.93 2.65 -2.34
N ILE A 68 14.84 3.29 -2.75
CA ILE A 68 14.69 3.88 -4.09
C ILE A 68 15.72 5.01 -4.28
N GLY A 69 15.94 5.84 -3.28
CA GLY A 69 16.92 6.91 -3.29
C GLY A 69 18.33 6.40 -3.54
N VAL A 70 18.73 5.30 -2.88
CA VAL A 70 20.02 4.62 -3.12
C VAL A 70 20.16 4.18 -4.59
N TYR A 71 19.12 3.58 -5.14
CA TYR A 71 19.11 3.16 -6.55
C TYR A 71 19.24 4.37 -7.49
N LYS A 72 18.47 5.44 -7.24
CA LYS A 72 18.52 6.68 -8.02
C LYS A 72 19.91 7.31 -7.99
N ALA A 73 20.51 7.43 -6.79
CA ALA A 73 21.83 8.00 -6.61
C ALA A 73 22.89 7.22 -7.41
N LYS A 74 22.83 5.89 -7.38
CA LYS A 74 23.76 5.02 -8.15
C LYS A 74 23.60 5.14 -9.66
N ASN A 75 22.40 5.43 -10.13
CA ASN A 75 22.06 5.49 -11.57
C ASN A 75 21.94 6.93 -12.09
N HIS A 76 22.36 7.92 -11.33
CA HIS A 76 22.27 9.35 -11.70
C HIS A 76 20.84 9.81 -12.06
N ILE A 77 19.85 9.26 -11.38
CA ILE A 77 18.44 9.61 -11.57
C ILE A 77 18.07 10.69 -10.55
N ALA A 78 17.48 11.79 -11.01
CA ALA A 78 17.03 12.85 -10.12
C ALA A 78 15.98 12.36 -9.10
N PRO A 79 16.05 12.77 -7.83
CA PRO A 79 15.04 12.47 -6.81
C PRO A 79 13.64 12.90 -7.24
N LEU A 80 13.49 14.13 -7.71
CA LEU A 80 12.22 14.68 -8.20
C LEU A 80 11.85 14.08 -9.55
N GLN A 81 10.70 13.43 -9.61
CA GLN A 81 10.08 12.89 -10.83
C GLN A 81 8.63 13.35 -10.89
N GLU A 82 8.39 14.52 -11.51
CA GLU A 82 7.06 15.14 -11.58
C GLU A 82 5.97 14.22 -12.13
N GLY A 83 6.28 13.44 -13.17
CA GLY A 83 5.33 12.49 -13.76
C GLY A 83 4.87 11.43 -12.74
N ARG A 84 5.78 10.96 -11.89
CA ARG A 84 5.46 10.02 -10.81
C ARG A 84 4.59 10.66 -9.73
N PHE A 85 4.92 11.87 -9.31
CA PHE A 85 4.10 12.59 -8.32
C PHE A 85 2.67 12.82 -8.83
N LYS A 86 2.51 13.30 -10.06
CA LYS A 86 1.18 13.46 -10.69
C LYS A 86 0.39 12.15 -10.73
N GLN A 87 1.06 11.02 -10.99
CA GLN A 87 0.42 9.70 -10.96
C GLN A 87 -0.06 9.32 -9.54
N VAL A 88 0.77 9.57 -8.52
CA VAL A 88 0.41 9.30 -7.11
C VAL A 88 -0.80 10.14 -6.72
N VAL A 89 -0.79 11.44 -7.01
CA VAL A 89 -1.91 12.36 -6.74
C VAL A 89 -3.20 11.82 -7.33
N ARG A 90 -3.23 11.49 -8.63
CA ARG A 90 -4.45 10.96 -9.26
C ARG A 90 -4.99 9.70 -8.58
N LYS A 91 -4.11 8.75 -8.27
CA LYS A 91 -4.51 7.47 -7.63
C LYS A 91 -5.05 7.70 -6.22
N THR A 92 -4.38 8.54 -5.44
CA THR A 92 -4.73 8.78 -4.04
C THR A 92 -5.99 9.63 -3.93
N MET A 93 -6.18 10.62 -4.82
CA MET A 93 -7.45 11.36 -4.91
C MET A 93 -8.63 10.43 -5.15
N ALA A 94 -8.52 9.53 -6.12
CA ALA A 94 -9.58 8.57 -6.42
C ALA A 94 -9.87 7.62 -5.24
N ALA A 95 -8.85 7.22 -4.49
CA ALA A 95 -9.00 6.38 -3.30
C ALA A 95 -9.60 7.15 -2.12
N GLY A 96 -9.12 8.36 -1.86
CA GLY A 96 -9.59 9.19 -0.74
C GLY A 96 -11.05 9.61 -0.89
N ASN A 97 -11.47 9.99 -2.09
CA ASN A 97 -12.88 10.32 -2.37
C ASN A 97 -13.82 9.15 -2.05
N LYS A 98 -13.40 7.90 -2.26
CA LYS A 98 -14.21 6.71 -1.92
C LYS A 98 -14.45 6.53 -0.43
N VAL A 99 -13.59 7.09 0.40
CA VAL A 99 -13.67 7.01 1.87
C VAL A 99 -14.09 8.34 2.50
N GLY A 100 -14.51 9.32 1.70
CA GLY A 100 -15.06 10.59 2.17
C GLY A 100 -14.04 11.64 2.60
N LEU A 101 -12.77 11.50 2.19
CA LEU A 101 -11.75 12.52 2.42
C LEU A 101 -11.87 13.65 1.39
N SER A 102 -11.71 14.89 1.83
CA SER A 102 -11.74 16.03 0.91
C SER A 102 -10.51 16.07 0.00
N PRO A 103 -10.65 16.56 -1.25
CA PRO A 103 -9.53 16.72 -2.18
C PRO A 103 -8.43 17.61 -1.61
N GLU A 104 -8.77 18.67 -0.90
CA GLU A 104 -7.84 19.61 -0.28
C GLU A 104 -6.97 18.90 0.76
N PHE A 105 -7.60 18.16 1.68
CA PHE A 105 -6.89 17.37 2.70
C PHE A 105 -5.93 16.36 2.06
N ILE A 106 -6.40 15.64 1.03
CA ILE A 106 -5.56 14.65 0.32
C ILE A 106 -4.35 15.33 -0.32
N MET A 107 -4.54 16.50 -0.93
CA MET A 107 -3.46 17.23 -1.57
C MET A 107 -2.42 17.72 -0.56
N GLU A 108 -2.85 18.29 0.56
CA GLU A 108 -1.96 18.73 1.64
C GLU A 108 -1.15 17.58 2.22
N LEU A 109 -1.82 16.45 2.50
CA LEU A 109 -1.17 15.25 2.99
C LEU A 109 -0.12 14.71 2.01
N LEU A 110 -0.46 14.63 0.71
CA LEU A 110 0.46 14.17 -0.32
C LEU A 110 1.64 15.10 -0.51
N ASN A 111 1.44 16.40 -0.43
CA ASN A 111 2.53 17.38 -0.49
C ASN A 111 3.49 17.22 0.71
N ALA A 112 2.95 17.03 1.92
CA ALA A 112 3.78 16.80 3.11
C ALA A 112 4.59 15.49 2.98
N ILE A 113 3.96 14.41 2.58
CA ILE A 113 4.62 13.12 2.34
C ILE A 113 5.67 13.24 1.23
N HIS A 114 5.37 13.92 0.13
CA HIS A 114 6.31 14.10 -0.97
C HIS A 114 7.54 14.91 -0.57
N LYS A 115 7.32 15.98 0.19
CA LYS A 115 8.42 16.82 0.73
C LYS A 115 9.37 15.99 1.61
N GLU A 116 8.82 15.14 2.48
CA GLU A 116 9.63 14.26 3.33
C GLU A 116 10.38 13.21 2.50
N SER A 117 9.73 12.59 1.53
CA SER A 117 10.36 11.64 0.61
C SER A 117 11.53 12.27 -0.16
N LEU A 118 11.37 13.49 -0.67
CA LEU A 118 12.46 14.22 -1.34
C LEU A 118 13.60 14.56 -0.36
N ARG A 119 13.30 14.91 0.89
CA ARG A 119 14.32 15.15 1.92
C ARG A 119 15.18 13.90 2.14
N ILE A 120 14.53 12.74 2.23
CA ILE A 120 15.21 11.44 2.42
C ILE A 120 16.05 11.09 1.19
N GLU A 121 15.48 11.16 -0.02
CA GLU A 121 16.20 10.83 -1.25
C GLU A 121 17.41 11.75 -1.49
N ASN A 122 17.29 13.05 -1.19
CA ASN A 122 18.40 14.01 -1.31
C ASN A 122 19.51 13.80 -0.28
N ALA A 123 19.20 13.19 0.86
CA ALA A 123 20.20 12.88 1.89
C ALA A 123 21.02 11.61 1.57
N VAL A 124 20.57 10.78 0.65
CA VAL A 124 21.24 9.51 0.28
C VAL A 124 22.49 9.80 -0.57
N LYS A 125 23.57 9.12 -0.20
CA LYS A 125 24.85 9.17 -0.95
C LYS A 125 25.05 7.87 -1.76
N PRO A 126 25.79 7.90 -2.87
CA PRO A 126 26.03 6.71 -3.70
C PRO A 126 26.69 5.52 -2.99
N GLY A 127 27.18 5.70 -1.76
CA GLY A 127 27.83 4.67 -0.93
C GLY A 127 26.95 4.05 0.16
N ASP A 128 25.72 4.51 0.36
CA ASP A 128 24.88 4.15 1.53
C ASP A 128 24.20 2.76 1.42
N SER A 129 24.54 1.92 0.44
CA SER A 129 24.03 0.56 0.36
C SER A 129 24.81 -0.38 1.26
N LYS A 130 24.27 -0.71 2.42
CA LYS A 130 24.68 -1.90 3.18
C LYS A 130 23.83 -3.09 2.77
#